data_bc4e615a6f080a7daf21be8cc7d79a98
#
_entry.id   bc4e615a6f080a7daf21be8cc7d79a98
#
_cell.length_a   1.000
_cell.length_b   1.000
_cell.length_c   1.000
_cell.angle_alpha   90.00
_cell.angle_beta   90.00
_cell.angle_gamma   90.00
#
_symmetry.space_group_name_H-M   'P 1'
#
loop_
_entity.id
_entity.type
_entity.pdbx_description
1 polymer ?
#
loop_
_entity_poly.entity_id
_entity_poly.type
_entity_poly.pdbx_seq_one_letter_code
_entity_poly.pdbx_strand_id
1 'polypeptide(L)'
;MRVMLDNRPELPPEIARRRTFAIISHPDAGKTTLTEKFLLFGGAIQMAGQVRAKGEARRTRSDFMEMEKDRGISVSASAMSFDFREFRFNLVDTPGHSDFSEDTYRTLTAVDAAVMVIDGAKGVESQTQKLFEVCRLRNLPIIDEIQENLAIDVTPASWPIGMGRDFIGSYDLLNDRLELMERSDRNRVAETVKIEGLDDPKLADHVPEGLLAQLREEVEMARELLPKLDQTAVRQGTMTPIWFGSAINSFGVKELMDGIASYGPEPQIQSAEPREILPEEGKVAGFVFKVQANMDPKHRDRVAFLRMASGHFKRGMKLTHVRSKKPMAISNPVMFLASDRELAEEAWAGDIIGIPNHGQLRIGDTLTEGEALRVTGIPSFAPELLQGVRAGDPLKAKHLEKALMQFAEEGAAKIFKPAIGSGFVVGVVGALQFEVLASRIELEYGLPVRFEQSQFTSARRVSGEKQALDKFTESNKQHIAHDHDGDIVYLTRLQWDIDRVERDYPDVRLTATKEMMV
;
A
#
# COMPACT_ATOMS: atom_id res chain seq x y z
N MET A 1 20.56 13.38 -9.44
CA MET A 1 19.34 12.69 -9.86
C MET A 1 18.42 13.51 -10.79
N ARG A 2 18.31 14.86 -10.66
CA ARG A 2 17.43 15.72 -11.50
C ARG A 2 17.77 15.81 -13.01
N VAL A 3 18.96 15.47 -13.46
CA VAL A 3 19.44 15.69 -14.85
C VAL A 3 19.21 14.49 -15.79
N MET A 4 18.82 13.33 -15.27
CA MET A 4 18.64 12.12 -16.09
C MET A 4 17.20 11.89 -16.61
N LEU A 5 16.22 12.68 -16.21
CA LEU A 5 14.82 12.50 -16.62
C LEU A 5 14.50 12.99 -18.04
N ASP A 6 15.27 13.95 -18.56
CA ASP A 6 15.02 14.59 -19.86
C ASP A 6 15.52 13.81 -21.09
N ASN A 7 16.28 12.71 -20.91
CA ASN A 7 16.86 11.91 -21.99
C ASN A 7 16.52 10.42 -21.93
N ARG A 8 15.41 10.03 -21.32
CA ARG A 8 15.01 8.63 -21.33
C ARG A 8 14.46 8.23 -22.70
N PRO A 9 14.77 7.03 -23.18
CA PRO A 9 14.08 6.48 -24.33
C PRO A 9 12.57 6.39 -24.02
N GLU A 10 11.76 6.59 -25.04
CA GLU A 10 10.31 6.43 -24.94
C GLU A 10 9.97 5.00 -24.48
N LEU A 11 9.12 4.87 -23.47
CA LEU A 11 8.74 3.56 -22.94
C LEU A 11 7.97 2.77 -24.00
N PRO A 12 8.17 1.44 -24.06
CA PRO A 12 7.32 0.58 -24.89
C PRO A 12 5.83 0.81 -24.58
N PRO A 13 4.94 0.85 -25.59
CA PRO A 13 3.53 1.20 -25.44
C PRO A 13 2.82 0.39 -24.33
N GLU A 14 3.12 -0.90 -24.22
CA GLU A 14 2.57 -1.76 -23.17
C GLU A 14 3.00 -1.33 -21.76
N ILE A 15 4.22 -0.81 -21.59
CA ILE A 15 4.69 -0.30 -20.32
C ILE A 15 4.08 1.10 -20.06
N ALA A 16 4.10 1.98 -21.06
CA ALA A 16 3.62 3.34 -20.96
C ALA A 16 2.13 3.46 -20.60
N ARG A 17 1.29 2.47 -20.99
CA ARG A 17 -0.14 2.44 -20.65
C ARG A 17 -0.44 2.02 -19.21
N ARG A 18 0.54 1.58 -18.42
CA ARG A 18 0.33 1.11 -17.04
C ARG A 18 0.32 2.25 -16.04
N ARG A 19 -0.62 2.17 -15.09
CA ARG A 19 -0.74 3.09 -13.96
C ARG A 19 -0.87 2.24 -12.70
N THR A 20 0.18 2.24 -11.87
CA THR A 20 0.21 1.46 -10.64
C THR A 20 0.20 2.40 -9.46
N PHE A 21 -0.88 2.37 -8.69
CA PHE A 21 -1.09 3.31 -7.61
C PHE A 21 -1.74 2.66 -6.40
N ALA A 22 -1.46 3.22 -5.22
CA ALA A 22 -2.13 2.85 -3.98
C ALA A 22 -3.22 3.86 -3.63
N ILE A 23 -4.29 3.41 -2.96
CA ILE A 23 -5.21 4.30 -2.27
C ILE A 23 -4.86 4.31 -0.79
N ILE A 24 -4.58 5.49 -0.25
CA ILE A 24 -4.22 5.73 1.15
C ILE A 24 -5.20 6.71 1.78
N SER A 25 -5.49 6.54 3.06
CA SER A 25 -6.38 7.44 3.81
C SER A 25 -6.28 7.18 5.30
N HIS A 26 -6.84 8.09 6.10
CA HIS A 26 -7.21 7.76 7.47
C HIS A 26 -8.41 6.78 7.53
N PRO A 27 -8.67 6.12 8.67
CA PRO A 27 -9.85 5.26 8.83
C PRO A 27 -11.15 6.02 8.54
N ASP A 28 -12.11 5.34 7.90
CA ASP A 28 -13.44 5.86 7.59
C ASP A 28 -13.52 7.02 6.57
N ALA A 29 -12.42 7.39 5.91
CA ALA A 29 -12.42 8.41 4.86
C ALA A 29 -13.16 8.01 3.56
N GLY A 30 -13.66 6.78 3.47
CA GLY A 30 -14.36 6.29 2.27
C GLY A 30 -13.49 5.56 1.25
N LYS A 31 -12.25 5.19 1.62
CA LYS A 31 -11.28 4.49 0.77
C LYS A 31 -11.87 3.24 0.11
N THR A 32 -12.41 2.30 0.87
CA THR A 32 -13.02 1.07 0.37
C THR A 32 -14.18 1.34 -0.58
N THR A 33 -14.98 2.37 -0.30
CA THR A 33 -16.07 2.80 -1.20
C THR A 33 -15.50 3.33 -2.52
N LEU A 34 -14.42 4.11 -2.48
CA LEU A 34 -13.75 4.61 -3.68
C LEU A 34 -13.15 3.46 -4.51
N THR A 35 -12.49 2.51 -3.86
CA THR A 35 -11.96 1.28 -4.50
C THR A 35 -13.06 0.52 -5.25
N GLU A 36 -14.22 0.29 -4.61
CA GLU A 36 -15.35 -0.37 -5.27
C GLU A 36 -15.88 0.41 -6.48
N LYS A 37 -15.90 1.74 -6.39
CA LYS A 37 -16.32 2.58 -7.53
C LYS A 37 -15.32 2.54 -8.67
N PHE A 38 -14.02 2.52 -8.39
CA PHE A 38 -13.00 2.34 -9.43
C PHE A 38 -13.19 1.02 -10.17
N LEU A 39 -13.44 -0.07 -9.46
CA LEU A 39 -13.72 -1.37 -10.08
C LEU A 39 -15.01 -1.37 -10.90
N LEU A 40 -16.04 -0.64 -10.45
CA LEU A 40 -17.29 -0.50 -11.17
C LEU A 40 -17.08 0.27 -12.48
N PHE A 41 -16.45 1.44 -12.43
CA PHE A 41 -16.21 2.27 -13.61
C PHE A 41 -15.18 1.65 -14.57
N GLY A 42 -14.25 0.86 -14.05
CA GLY A 42 -13.34 0.03 -14.85
C GLY A 42 -14.00 -1.22 -15.45
N GLY A 43 -15.29 -1.45 -15.18
CA GLY A 43 -16.01 -2.63 -15.70
C GLY A 43 -15.61 -3.96 -15.06
N ALA A 44 -14.76 -3.93 -14.03
CA ALA A 44 -14.30 -5.12 -13.34
C ALA A 44 -15.37 -5.73 -12.42
N ILE A 45 -16.39 -4.96 -12.05
CA ILE A 45 -17.57 -5.42 -11.32
C ILE A 45 -18.84 -4.84 -11.97
N GLN A 46 -19.94 -5.61 -11.97
CA GLN A 46 -21.19 -5.19 -12.60
C GLN A 46 -22.03 -4.25 -11.73
N MET A 47 -21.88 -4.30 -10.39
CA MET A 47 -22.60 -3.43 -9.46
C MET A 47 -21.75 -3.16 -8.22
N ALA A 48 -21.57 -1.89 -7.89
CA ALA A 48 -20.99 -1.48 -6.60
C ALA A 48 -22.08 -1.55 -5.53
N GLY A 49 -21.74 -2.11 -4.35
CA GLY A 49 -22.60 -2.02 -3.17
C GLY A 49 -23.90 -2.82 -3.21
N GLN A 50 -23.96 -3.97 -3.88
CA GLN A 50 -25.04 -4.95 -3.63
C GLN A 50 -24.94 -5.57 -2.24
N VAL A 51 -24.77 -4.74 -1.21
CA VAL A 51 -24.71 -5.16 0.19
C VAL A 51 -25.65 -4.32 1.04
N ARG A 52 -26.91 -4.18 0.56
CA ARG A 52 -28.03 -3.75 1.41
C ARG A 52 -29.24 -4.66 1.18
N ALA A 53 -29.07 -5.96 1.44
CA ALA A 53 -30.18 -6.78 1.88
C ALA A 53 -30.20 -6.71 3.42
N LYS A 54 -31.36 -6.40 3.99
CA LYS A 54 -31.60 -6.39 5.44
C LYS A 54 -31.02 -7.65 6.08
N GLY A 55 -30.02 -7.51 6.97
CA GLY A 55 -29.60 -8.57 7.89
C GLY A 55 -28.30 -9.31 7.57
N GLU A 56 -27.63 -9.05 6.45
CA GLU A 56 -26.30 -9.62 6.19
C GLU A 56 -25.21 -8.55 6.27
N ALA A 57 -24.11 -8.89 6.96
CA ALA A 57 -22.93 -8.05 7.12
C ALA A 57 -22.41 -7.55 5.78
N ARG A 58 -21.94 -6.30 5.73
CA ARG A 58 -21.29 -5.67 4.57
C ARG A 58 -20.19 -6.59 4.02
N ARG A 59 -20.40 -7.16 2.85
CA ARG A 59 -19.37 -7.90 2.12
C ARG A 59 -18.72 -6.95 1.14
N THR A 60 -17.65 -6.30 1.54
CA THR A 60 -16.79 -5.55 0.61
C THR A 60 -15.90 -6.54 -0.14
N ARG A 61 -15.73 -6.35 -1.44
CA ARG A 61 -14.93 -7.26 -2.28
C ARG A 61 -13.43 -7.14 -2.04
N SER A 62 -12.97 -6.05 -1.43
CA SER A 62 -11.59 -5.82 -1.02
C SER A 62 -11.22 -6.56 0.29
N ASP A 63 -12.22 -6.91 1.13
CA ASP A 63 -11.98 -7.55 2.42
C ASP A 63 -12.06 -9.08 2.27
N PHE A 64 -10.92 -9.74 2.31
CA PHE A 64 -10.81 -11.20 2.12
C PHE A 64 -11.01 -11.98 3.41
N MET A 65 -10.60 -11.42 4.55
CA MET A 65 -10.69 -12.10 5.85
C MET A 65 -12.08 -11.95 6.47
N GLU A 66 -12.57 -13.01 7.11
CA GLU A 66 -13.86 -13.00 7.80
C GLU A 66 -13.89 -11.91 8.90
N MET A 67 -12.76 -11.71 9.58
CA MET A 67 -12.58 -10.67 10.59
C MET A 67 -12.63 -9.24 10.03
N GLU A 68 -12.13 -9.01 8.82
CA GLU A 68 -12.26 -7.72 8.12
C GLU A 68 -13.73 -7.39 7.87
N LYS A 69 -14.50 -8.40 7.46
CA LYS A 69 -15.94 -8.28 7.22
C LYS A 69 -16.74 -8.02 8.49
N ASP A 70 -16.38 -8.68 9.59
CA ASP A 70 -17.07 -8.53 10.87
C ASP A 70 -16.81 -7.18 11.53
N ARG A 71 -15.59 -6.65 11.39
CA ARG A 71 -15.19 -5.38 12.01
C ARG A 71 -15.32 -4.17 11.06
N GLY A 72 -15.44 -4.41 9.75
CA GLY A 72 -15.54 -3.36 8.74
C GLY A 72 -14.26 -2.55 8.54
N ILE A 73 -13.10 -3.15 8.86
CA ILE A 73 -11.77 -2.54 8.69
C ILE A 73 -10.90 -3.44 7.82
N SER A 74 -10.17 -2.86 6.86
CA SER A 74 -9.18 -3.60 6.09
C SER A 74 -7.92 -3.80 6.93
N VAL A 75 -7.49 -5.05 7.04
CA VAL A 75 -6.32 -5.47 7.82
C VAL A 75 -5.09 -5.65 6.93
N SER A 76 -5.30 -5.97 5.66
CA SER A 76 -4.26 -6.32 4.71
C SER A 76 -4.46 -5.59 3.39
N ALA A 77 -3.38 -5.15 2.75
CA ALA A 77 -3.45 -4.55 1.42
C ALA A 77 -3.90 -5.57 0.38
N SER A 78 -4.71 -5.14 -0.58
CA SER A 78 -5.17 -5.97 -1.72
C SER A 78 -4.78 -5.33 -3.05
N ALA A 79 -4.31 -6.16 -4.00
CA ALA A 79 -3.96 -5.72 -5.34
C ALA A 79 -5.06 -6.13 -6.33
N MET A 80 -5.43 -5.22 -7.22
CA MET A 80 -6.47 -5.43 -8.23
C MET A 80 -6.04 -4.77 -9.53
N SER A 81 -6.28 -5.46 -10.65
CA SER A 81 -5.96 -4.94 -11.98
C SER A 81 -7.20 -4.89 -12.86
N PHE A 82 -7.35 -3.83 -13.63
CA PHE A 82 -8.45 -3.66 -14.58
C PHE A 82 -8.03 -2.69 -15.70
N ASP A 83 -8.73 -2.77 -16.83
CA ASP A 83 -8.53 -1.81 -17.91
C ASP A 83 -9.50 -0.63 -17.74
N PHE A 84 -8.99 0.58 -17.99
CA PHE A 84 -9.80 1.80 -18.05
C PHE A 84 -9.36 2.63 -19.25
N ARG A 85 -10.23 2.76 -20.25
CA ARG A 85 -9.89 3.28 -21.56
C ARG A 85 -8.71 2.50 -22.16
N GLU A 86 -7.67 3.19 -22.64
CA GLU A 86 -6.44 2.59 -23.17
C GLU A 86 -5.41 2.21 -22.10
N PHE A 87 -5.69 2.52 -20.82
CA PHE A 87 -4.75 2.29 -19.71
C PHE A 87 -5.03 0.98 -18.97
N ARG A 88 -3.96 0.38 -18.45
CA ARG A 88 -4.01 -0.73 -17.50
C ARG A 88 -3.77 -0.20 -16.09
N PHE A 89 -4.79 -0.24 -15.25
CA PHE A 89 -4.72 0.17 -13.86
C PHE A 89 -4.34 -1.02 -12.97
N ASN A 90 -3.32 -0.84 -12.14
CA ASN A 90 -2.95 -1.72 -11.06
C ASN A 90 -3.17 -0.96 -9.76
N LEU A 91 -4.30 -1.20 -9.14
CA LEU A 91 -4.74 -0.56 -7.91
C LEU A 91 -4.31 -1.41 -6.72
N VAL A 92 -3.69 -0.79 -5.72
CA VAL A 92 -3.43 -1.43 -4.42
C VAL A 92 -4.19 -0.69 -3.33
N ASP A 93 -5.21 -1.34 -2.79
CA ASP A 93 -5.96 -0.84 -1.64
C ASP A 93 -5.18 -1.15 -0.35
N THR A 94 -4.91 -0.14 0.48
CA THR A 94 -4.09 -0.27 1.68
C THR A 94 -4.94 -0.26 2.94
N PRO A 95 -4.51 -0.88 4.06
CA PRO A 95 -5.18 -0.70 5.35
C PRO A 95 -5.21 0.78 5.76
N GLY A 96 -6.36 1.25 6.24
CA GLY A 96 -6.49 2.61 6.76
C GLY A 96 -6.08 2.77 8.22
N HIS A 97 -6.03 1.68 8.99
CA HIS A 97 -5.76 1.71 10.43
C HIS A 97 -4.25 1.76 10.72
N SER A 98 -3.84 2.60 11.70
CA SER A 98 -2.43 2.79 12.08
C SER A 98 -1.72 1.49 12.48
N ASP A 99 -2.44 0.55 13.09
CA ASP A 99 -1.89 -0.73 13.54
C ASP A 99 -1.33 -1.59 12.39
N PHE A 100 -1.78 -1.34 11.16
CA PHE A 100 -1.34 -2.05 9.95
C PHE A 100 -0.47 -1.18 9.02
N SER A 101 0.12 -0.11 9.55
CA SER A 101 0.92 0.85 8.77
C SER A 101 2.14 0.22 8.09
N GLU A 102 2.75 -0.82 8.66
CA GLU A 102 3.90 -1.50 8.04
C GLU A 102 3.53 -2.15 6.70
N ASP A 103 2.34 -2.77 6.59
CA ASP A 103 1.84 -3.32 5.32
C ASP A 103 1.59 -2.22 4.29
N THR A 104 1.04 -1.09 4.73
CA THR A 104 0.88 0.11 3.90
C THR A 104 2.23 0.62 3.38
N TYR A 105 3.24 0.74 4.25
CA TYR A 105 4.55 1.25 3.86
C TYR A 105 5.29 0.32 2.88
N ARG A 106 5.17 -1.00 3.05
CA ARG A 106 5.70 -1.98 2.08
C ARG A 106 4.98 -1.88 0.74
N THR A 107 3.66 -1.76 0.77
CA THR A 107 2.84 -1.59 -0.43
C THR A 107 3.25 -0.36 -1.23
N LEU A 108 3.53 0.76 -0.56
CA LEU A 108 4.00 1.99 -1.21
C LEU A 108 5.34 1.83 -1.93
N THR A 109 6.14 0.77 -1.66
CA THR A 109 7.33 0.47 -2.48
C THR A 109 7.03 -0.14 -3.83
N ALA A 110 5.83 -0.70 -3.98
CA ALA A 110 5.42 -1.43 -5.17
C ALA A 110 4.52 -0.60 -6.11
N VAL A 111 4.32 0.68 -5.82
CA VAL A 111 3.48 1.57 -6.63
C VAL A 111 4.27 2.77 -7.13
N ASP A 112 3.75 3.39 -8.19
CA ASP A 112 4.37 4.55 -8.83
C ASP A 112 3.70 5.86 -8.39
N ALA A 113 2.48 5.79 -7.83
CA ALA A 113 1.74 6.93 -7.28
C ALA A 113 0.88 6.51 -6.08
N ALA A 114 0.39 7.50 -5.34
CA ALA A 114 -0.61 7.30 -4.30
C ALA A 114 -1.79 8.27 -4.49
N VAL A 115 -3.00 7.76 -4.35
CA VAL A 115 -4.23 8.55 -4.24
C VAL A 115 -4.54 8.69 -2.75
N MET A 116 -4.48 9.91 -2.25
CA MET A 116 -4.80 10.20 -0.86
C MET A 116 -6.26 10.65 -0.74
N VAL A 117 -7.04 9.92 0.04
CA VAL A 117 -8.44 10.24 0.30
C VAL A 117 -8.57 10.95 1.64
N ILE A 118 -9.15 12.14 1.63
CA ILE A 118 -9.37 12.98 2.81
C ILE A 118 -10.88 13.23 2.96
N ASP A 119 -11.37 13.10 4.19
CA ASP A 119 -12.74 13.46 4.52
C ASP A 119 -12.86 14.99 4.61
N GLY A 120 -13.63 15.60 3.70
CA GLY A 120 -13.81 17.04 3.65
C GLY A 120 -14.41 17.67 4.94
N ALA A 121 -15.06 16.87 5.80
CA ALA A 121 -15.57 17.33 7.10
C ALA A 121 -14.53 17.25 8.22
N LYS A 122 -13.56 16.30 8.14
CA LYS A 122 -12.54 16.09 9.18
C LYS A 122 -11.21 16.75 8.84
N GLY A 123 -10.94 16.99 7.56
CA GLY A 123 -9.66 17.54 7.09
C GLY A 123 -8.49 16.58 7.25
N VAL A 124 -7.27 17.14 7.35
CA VAL A 124 -6.02 16.37 7.48
C VAL A 124 -5.82 15.87 8.90
N GLU A 125 -5.98 14.57 9.11
CA GLU A 125 -5.73 13.92 10.40
C GLU A 125 -4.23 13.52 10.54
N SER A 126 -3.80 13.24 11.77
CA SER A 126 -2.39 12.86 12.07
C SER A 126 -1.91 11.63 11.28
N GLN A 127 -2.79 10.68 10.99
CA GLN A 127 -2.46 9.51 10.18
C GLN A 127 -2.25 9.89 8.71
N THR A 128 -3.03 10.83 8.19
CA THR A 128 -2.86 11.37 6.84
C THR A 128 -1.48 12.03 6.70
N GLN A 129 -1.05 12.82 7.68
CA GLN A 129 0.28 13.44 7.69
C GLN A 129 1.41 12.40 7.67
N LYS A 130 1.32 11.35 8.49
CA LYS A 130 2.32 10.26 8.52
C LYS A 130 2.41 9.53 7.18
N LEU A 131 1.27 9.20 6.56
CA LEU A 131 1.24 8.56 5.25
C LEU A 131 1.84 9.45 4.16
N PHE A 132 1.54 10.75 4.23
CA PHE A 132 2.12 11.74 3.34
C PHE A 132 3.65 11.81 3.44
N GLU A 133 4.21 11.87 4.66
CA GLU A 133 5.65 11.88 4.87
C GLU A 133 6.34 10.67 4.24
N VAL A 134 5.72 9.49 4.33
CA VAL A 134 6.25 8.26 3.71
C VAL A 134 6.23 8.35 2.19
N CYS A 135 5.15 8.84 1.60
CA CYS A 135 5.07 9.07 0.15
C CYS A 135 6.14 10.07 -0.31
N ARG A 136 6.33 11.17 0.42
CA ARG A 136 7.35 12.19 0.12
C ARG A 136 8.78 11.63 0.17
N LEU A 137 9.09 10.82 1.17
CA LEU A 137 10.40 10.17 1.28
C LEU A 137 10.72 9.24 0.09
N ARG A 138 9.68 8.74 -0.59
CA ARG A 138 9.79 7.85 -1.75
C ARG A 138 9.61 8.55 -3.09
N ASN A 139 9.46 9.88 -3.11
CA ASN A 139 9.14 10.68 -4.30
C ASN A 139 7.90 10.15 -5.05
N LEU A 140 6.93 9.55 -4.34
CA LEU A 140 5.65 9.16 -4.93
C LEU A 140 4.80 10.40 -5.15
N PRO A 141 4.31 10.66 -6.37
CA PRO A 141 3.34 11.72 -6.60
C PRO A 141 2.04 11.38 -5.87
N ILE A 142 1.52 12.37 -5.15
CA ILE A 142 0.28 12.25 -4.40
C ILE A 142 -0.79 13.01 -5.16
N ILE A 143 -1.92 12.38 -5.35
CA ILE A 143 -3.08 12.99 -5.98
C ILE A 143 -4.10 13.19 -4.88
N ASP A 144 -3.97 14.24 -4.08
CA ASP A 144 -5.01 14.80 -3.23
C ASP A 144 -4.58 15.93 -2.25
N GLU A 145 -5.51 16.51 -1.54
CA GLU A 145 -5.77 17.77 -0.87
C GLU A 145 -4.74 18.25 0.20
N ILE A 146 -4.33 19.55 0.12
CA ILE A 146 -4.06 20.56 1.18
C ILE A 146 -2.62 21.09 1.31
N GLN A 147 -2.45 22.36 0.88
CA GLN A 147 -1.19 23.11 0.87
C GLN A 147 -0.58 23.43 2.26
N GLU A 148 -1.38 23.82 3.23
CA GLU A 148 -0.85 24.39 4.48
C GLU A 148 -0.18 23.39 5.42
N ASN A 149 -0.65 22.13 5.42
CA ASN A 149 -0.14 21.11 6.33
C ASN A 149 0.93 20.22 5.71
N LEU A 150 1.08 20.21 4.39
CA LEU A 150 1.91 19.21 3.70
C LEU A 150 3.07 19.82 2.89
N ALA A 151 3.14 21.14 2.76
CA ALA A 151 4.23 21.88 2.09
C ALA A 151 4.52 21.39 0.65
N ILE A 152 3.45 21.15 -0.15
CA ILE A 152 3.51 20.83 -1.58
C ILE A 152 2.63 21.80 -2.36
N ASP A 153 2.98 22.03 -3.62
CA ASP A 153 2.13 22.80 -4.52
C ASP A 153 0.90 21.96 -4.89
N VAL A 154 -0.30 22.47 -4.59
CA VAL A 154 -1.55 21.86 -4.98
C VAL A 154 -2.25 22.70 -6.04
N THR A 155 -2.98 22.04 -6.93
CA THR A 155 -3.79 22.70 -7.94
C THR A 155 -5.14 22.00 -8.07
N PRO A 156 -6.27 22.72 -7.99
CA PRO A 156 -7.57 22.12 -8.16
C PRO A 156 -7.79 21.71 -9.62
N ALA A 157 -8.17 20.48 -9.83
CA ALA A 157 -8.63 19.98 -11.12
C ALA A 157 -10.15 20.10 -11.28
N SER A 158 -10.88 20.10 -10.16
CA SER A 158 -12.30 20.43 -10.08
C SER A 158 -12.55 21.41 -8.95
N TRP A 159 -13.71 22.11 -8.99
CA TRP A 159 -14.12 23.04 -7.94
C TRP A 159 -15.54 22.73 -7.49
N PRO A 160 -15.82 22.64 -6.17
CA PRO A 160 -17.15 22.28 -5.67
C PRO A 160 -18.13 23.44 -5.87
N ILE A 161 -19.40 23.13 -6.14
CA ILE A 161 -20.48 24.10 -6.26
C ILE A 161 -21.41 23.93 -5.06
N GLY A 162 -21.30 24.85 -4.12
CA GLY A 162 -21.96 24.79 -2.82
C GLY A 162 -21.28 23.82 -1.86
N MET A 163 -21.73 23.81 -0.60
CA MET A 163 -21.20 22.96 0.46
C MET A 163 -22.30 22.29 1.28
N GLY A 164 -22.01 21.12 1.84
CA GLY A 164 -22.92 20.40 2.72
C GLY A 164 -24.26 20.06 2.05
N ARG A 165 -25.37 20.64 2.54
CA ARG A 165 -26.72 20.42 1.98
C ARG A 165 -26.95 21.15 0.66
N ASP A 166 -26.20 22.20 0.41
CA ASP A 166 -26.30 23.03 -0.79
C ASP A 166 -25.33 22.59 -1.90
N PHE A 167 -24.56 21.52 -1.66
CA PHE A 167 -23.68 20.94 -2.66
C PHE A 167 -24.52 20.33 -3.79
N ILE A 168 -24.29 20.83 -5.01
CA ILE A 168 -25.02 20.40 -6.21
C ILE A 168 -24.13 19.71 -7.25
N GLY A 169 -22.83 19.89 -7.17
CA GLY A 169 -21.91 19.35 -8.14
C GLY A 169 -20.53 19.97 -8.08
N SER A 170 -19.73 19.79 -9.12
CA SER A 170 -18.45 20.46 -9.31
C SER A 170 -18.27 21.00 -10.72
N TYR A 171 -17.40 21.96 -10.83
CA TYR A 171 -16.90 22.50 -12.08
C TYR A 171 -15.52 21.89 -12.38
N ASP A 172 -15.40 21.19 -13.51
CA ASP A 172 -14.12 20.66 -14.00
C ASP A 172 -13.31 21.82 -14.59
N LEU A 173 -12.25 22.20 -13.89
CA LEU A 173 -11.37 23.31 -14.27
C LEU A 173 -10.48 23.00 -15.46
N LEU A 174 -10.31 21.73 -15.80
CA LEU A 174 -9.42 21.26 -16.85
C LEU A 174 -10.12 21.20 -18.22
N ASN A 175 -11.41 20.89 -18.20
CA ASN A 175 -12.18 20.62 -19.43
C ASN A 175 -13.40 21.52 -19.61
N ASP A 176 -13.56 22.51 -18.73
CA ASP A 176 -14.72 23.42 -18.71
C ASP A 176 -16.05 22.65 -18.79
N ARG A 177 -16.28 21.80 -17.77
CA ARG A 177 -17.48 20.96 -17.68
C ARG A 177 -18.18 21.18 -16.34
N LEU A 178 -19.50 21.12 -16.39
CA LEU A 178 -20.32 21.08 -15.19
C LEU A 178 -20.71 19.63 -14.89
N GLU A 179 -20.42 19.18 -13.69
CA GLU A 179 -20.81 17.85 -13.21
C GLU A 179 -21.81 18.00 -12.08
N LEU A 180 -23.04 17.53 -12.34
CA LEU A 180 -24.16 17.65 -11.42
C LEU A 180 -24.38 16.34 -10.65
N MET A 181 -24.65 16.46 -9.36
CA MET A 181 -24.97 15.33 -8.51
C MET A 181 -26.46 15.00 -8.59
N GLU A 182 -26.83 13.84 -9.14
CA GLU A 182 -28.21 13.34 -9.06
C GLU A 182 -28.56 12.89 -7.64
N ARG A 183 -29.52 13.55 -7.01
CA ARG A 183 -29.97 13.24 -5.64
C ARG A 183 -30.84 11.99 -5.53
N SER A 184 -31.38 11.47 -6.64
CA SER A 184 -32.45 10.45 -6.62
C SER A 184 -31.98 8.99 -6.75
N ASP A 185 -30.79 8.74 -7.29
CA ASP A 185 -30.30 7.38 -7.52
C ASP A 185 -28.80 7.24 -7.19
N ARG A 186 -28.49 6.60 -6.06
CA ARG A 186 -27.11 6.40 -5.57
C ARG A 186 -26.22 5.55 -6.49
N ASN A 187 -26.77 4.95 -7.54
CA ASN A 187 -26.07 4.09 -8.48
C ASN A 187 -25.92 4.71 -9.88
N ARG A 188 -26.46 5.89 -10.11
CA ARG A 188 -26.30 6.59 -11.38
C ARG A 188 -25.03 7.44 -11.40
N VAL A 189 -24.39 7.47 -12.56
CA VAL A 189 -23.31 8.40 -12.87
C VAL A 189 -23.88 9.81 -12.88
N ALA A 190 -23.15 10.76 -12.31
CA ALA A 190 -23.51 12.17 -12.36
C ALA A 190 -23.75 12.63 -13.80
N GLU A 191 -24.71 13.53 -13.99
CA GLU A 191 -24.93 14.14 -15.29
C GLU A 191 -23.79 15.11 -15.60
N THR A 192 -23.15 14.94 -16.75
CA THR A 192 -22.08 15.84 -17.20
C THR A 192 -22.64 16.77 -18.27
N VAL A 193 -22.63 18.06 -17.98
CA VAL A 193 -23.07 19.11 -18.91
C VAL A 193 -21.81 19.78 -19.49
N LYS A 194 -21.69 19.74 -20.82
CA LYS A 194 -20.61 20.46 -21.49
C LYS A 194 -20.96 21.94 -21.61
N ILE A 195 -20.05 22.78 -21.16
CA ILE A 195 -20.14 24.24 -21.18
C ILE A 195 -18.90 24.84 -21.84
N GLU A 196 -19.00 26.09 -22.25
CA GLU A 196 -17.91 26.85 -22.89
C GLU A 196 -17.30 27.87 -21.91
N GLY A 197 -16.91 27.40 -20.73
CA GLY A 197 -16.35 28.25 -19.66
C GLY A 197 -17.39 28.77 -18.67
N LEU A 198 -16.94 29.60 -17.72
CA LEU A 198 -17.78 30.14 -16.63
C LEU A 198 -18.82 31.15 -17.08
N ASP A 199 -18.70 31.71 -18.28
CA ASP A 199 -19.64 32.67 -18.85
C ASP A 199 -20.72 32.02 -19.71
N ASP A 200 -20.68 30.70 -19.87
CA ASP A 200 -21.70 29.98 -20.65
C ASP A 200 -23.09 30.18 -20.02
N PRO A 201 -24.07 30.69 -20.81
CA PRO A 201 -25.42 30.88 -20.29
C PRO A 201 -26.08 29.62 -19.75
N LYS A 202 -25.71 28.45 -20.27
CA LYS A 202 -26.20 27.15 -19.78
C LYS A 202 -25.97 26.90 -18.30
N LEU A 203 -24.96 27.54 -17.71
CA LEU A 203 -24.72 27.44 -16.27
C LEU A 203 -25.91 27.92 -15.45
N ALA A 204 -26.58 28.97 -15.89
CA ALA A 204 -27.76 29.51 -15.21
C ALA A 204 -28.97 28.57 -15.22
N ASP A 205 -29.04 27.64 -16.20
CA ASP A 205 -30.10 26.64 -16.26
C ASP A 205 -29.93 25.53 -15.19
N HIS A 206 -28.71 25.35 -14.67
CA HIS A 206 -28.34 24.24 -13.79
C HIS A 206 -27.89 24.69 -12.39
N VAL A 207 -27.34 25.89 -12.26
CA VAL A 207 -26.77 26.44 -11.02
C VAL A 207 -27.57 27.64 -10.53
N PRO A 208 -28.10 27.65 -9.30
CA PRO A 208 -28.77 28.80 -8.72
C PRO A 208 -27.90 30.07 -8.79
N GLU A 209 -28.50 31.23 -9.05
CA GLU A 209 -27.81 32.50 -9.30
C GLU A 209 -26.78 32.85 -8.22
N GLY A 210 -27.13 32.68 -6.92
CA GLY A 210 -26.22 32.94 -5.81
C GLY A 210 -24.98 32.02 -5.80
N LEU A 211 -25.17 30.72 -6.09
CA LEU A 211 -24.06 29.77 -6.16
C LEU A 211 -23.22 29.98 -7.43
N LEU A 212 -23.84 30.43 -8.52
CA LEU A 212 -23.13 30.73 -9.75
C LEU A 212 -22.22 31.96 -9.61
N ALA A 213 -22.69 33.01 -8.93
CA ALA A 213 -21.88 34.19 -8.62
C ALA A 213 -20.66 33.79 -7.74
N GLN A 214 -20.92 33.01 -6.69
CA GLN A 214 -19.87 32.49 -5.82
C GLN A 214 -18.86 31.62 -6.58
N LEU A 215 -19.32 30.68 -7.42
CA LEU A 215 -18.48 29.83 -8.25
C LEU A 215 -17.52 30.64 -9.14
N ARG A 216 -18.04 31.69 -9.81
CA ARG A 216 -17.24 32.56 -10.66
C ARG A 216 -16.13 33.25 -9.88
N GLU A 217 -16.46 33.86 -8.77
CA GLU A 217 -15.49 34.53 -7.90
C GLU A 217 -14.42 33.56 -7.37
N GLU A 218 -14.84 32.42 -6.84
CA GLU A 218 -13.93 31.41 -6.29
C GLU A 218 -13.00 30.80 -7.35
N VAL A 219 -13.51 30.45 -8.53
CA VAL A 219 -12.71 29.88 -9.62
C VAL A 219 -11.75 30.92 -10.20
N GLU A 220 -12.16 32.18 -10.35
CA GLU A 220 -11.27 33.26 -10.79
C GLU A 220 -10.12 33.44 -9.80
N MET A 221 -10.44 33.49 -8.50
CA MET A 221 -9.43 33.58 -7.43
C MET A 221 -8.49 32.36 -7.45
N ALA A 222 -9.02 31.13 -7.61
CA ALA A 222 -8.20 29.93 -7.68
C ALA A 222 -7.24 29.93 -8.90
N ARG A 223 -7.73 30.42 -10.06
CA ARG A 223 -6.90 30.54 -11.28
C ARG A 223 -5.81 31.60 -11.18
N GLU A 224 -6.02 32.64 -10.37
CA GLU A 224 -5.02 33.69 -10.15
C GLU A 224 -3.99 33.30 -9.08
N LEU A 225 -4.40 32.64 -8.01
CA LEU A 225 -3.55 32.38 -6.84
C LEU A 225 -2.84 31.03 -6.87
N LEU A 226 -3.42 30.02 -7.54
CA LEU A 226 -2.89 28.68 -7.55
C LEU A 226 -2.11 28.37 -8.84
N PRO A 227 -1.08 27.52 -8.77
CA PRO A 227 -0.31 27.14 -9.94
C PRO A 227 -1.19 26.39 -10.95
N LYS A 228 -0.92 26.62 -12.24
CA LYS A 228 -1.58 25.83 -13.30
C LYS A 228 -1.09 24.40 -13.26
N LEU A 229 -1.99 23.46 -13.56
CA LEU A 229 -1.66 22.04 -13.62
C LEU A 229 -0.57 21.79 -14.68
N ASP A 230 0.55 21.26 -14.22
CA ASP A 230 1.68 20.85 -15.06
C ASP A 230 1.89 19.33 -14.92
N GLN A 231 1.75 18.61 -16.03
CA GLN A 231 1.88 17.16 -16.05
C GLN A 231 3.27 16.68 -15.61
N THR A 232 4.32 17.41 -15.98
CA THR A 232 5.69 17.05 -15.60
C THR A 232 5.88 17.21 -14.10
N ALA A 233 5.39 18.32 -13.52
CA ALA A 233 5.46 18.57 -12.09
C ALA A 233 4.68 17.52 -11.29
N VAL A 234 3.51 17.10 -11.78
CA VAL A 234 2.73 16.00 -11.15
C VAL A 234 3.51 14.69 -11.19
N ARG A 235 4.05 14.31 -12.35
CA ARG A 235 4.84 13.07 -12.50
C ARG A 235 6.13 13.07 -11.67
N GLN A 236 6.68 14.24 -11.39
CA GLN A 236 7.86 14.43 -10.51
C GLN A 236 7.51 14.51 -9.03
N GLY A 237 6.22 14.48 -8.65
CA GLY A 237 5.76 14.60 -7.28
C GLY A 237 5.97 15.98 -6.64
N THR A 238 6.17 17.03 -7.44
CA THR A 238 6.31 18.42 -6.97
C THR A 238 5.00 19.20 -7.01
N MET A 239 3.97 18.68 -7.69
CA MET A 239 2.63 19.25 -7.75
C MET A 239 1.60 18.14 -7.55
N THR A 240 0.50 18.46 -6.85
CA THR A 240 -0.59 17.53 -6.57
C THR A 240 -1.92 18.10 -7.07
N PRO A 241 -2.58 17.46 -8.04
CA PRO A 241 -3.93 17.85 -8.45
C PRO A 241 -4.99 17.38 -7.45
N ILE A 242 -6.03 18.18 -7.26
CA ILE A 242 -7.14 17.93 -6.34
C ILE A 242 -8.45 17.76 -7.08
N TRP A 243 -9.18 16.67 -6.77
CA TRP A 243 -10.55 16.44 -7.22
C TRP A 243 -11.51 16.43 -6.03
N PHE A 244 -12.61 17.13 -6.16
CA PHE A 244 -13.72 17.08 -5.21
C PHE A 244 -14.73 16.04 -5.66
N GLY A 245 -15.11 15.13 -4.76
CA GLY A 245 -16.01 14.05 -5.13
C GLY A 245 -16.73 13.41 -3.95
N SER A 246 -17.64 12.49 -4.27
CA SER A 246 -18.35 11.65 -3.30
C SER A 246 -18.42 10.22 -3.81
N ALA A 247 -17.59 9.35 -3.26
CA ALA A 247 -17.57 7.93 -3.62
C ALA A 247 -18.93 7.27 -3.37
N ILE A 248 -19.64 7.63 -2.28
CA ILE A 248 -20.99 7.11 -1.97
C ILE A 248 -21.98 7.43 -3.08
N ASN A 249 -21.91 8.64 -3.62
CA ASN A 249 -22.83 9.12 -4.67
C ASN A 249 -22.29 8.87 -6.09
N SER A 250 -21.14 8.21 -6.23
CA SER A 250 -20.45 7.99 -7.53
C SER A 250 -20.07 9.29 -8.25
N PHE A 251 -19.91 10.39 -7.52
CA PHE A 251 -19.65 11.72 -8.03
C PHE A 251 -18.14 12.03 -8.01
N GLY A 252 -17.58 12.62 -9.09
CA GLY A 252 -16.16 12.98 -9.21
C GLY A 252 -15.20 11.78 -9.39
N VAL A 253 -15.71 10.55 -9.32
CA VAL A 253 -14.86 9.34 -9.34
C VAL A 253 -14.29 9.08 -10.73
N LYS A 254 -15.09 9.27 -11.77
CA LYS A 254 -14.65 9.07 -13.15
C LYS A 254 -13.59 10.11 -13.55
N GLU A 255 -13.78 11.33 -13.11
CA GLU A 255 -12.88 12.47 -13.34
C GLU A 255 -11.53 12.21 -12.65
N LEU A 256 -11.56 11.69 -11.42
CA LEU A 256 -10.35 11.24 -10.73
C LEU A 256 -9.65 10.11 -11.51
N MET A 257 -10.39 9.13 -12.02
CA MET A 257 -9.81 8.05 -12.86
C MET A 257 -9.19 8.60 -14.14
N ASP A 258 -9.87 9.54 -14.81
CA ASP A 258 -9.34 10.23 -15.99
C ASP A 258 -8.08 11.03 -15.65
N GLY A 259 -8.05 11.64 -14.46
CA GLY A 259 -6.89 12.32 -13.92
C GLY A 259 -5.71 11.36 -13.68
N ILE A 260 -5.95 10.22 -13.04
CA ILE A 260 -4.92 9.20 -12.83
C ILE A 260 -4.38 8.67 -14.17
N ALA A 261 -5.27 8.43 -15.15
CA ALA A 261 -4.89 7.98 -16.49
C ALA A 261 -3.95 9.00 -17.17
N SER A 262 -4.32 10.28 -17.13
CA SER A 262 -3.63 11.35 -17.87
C SER A 262 -2.37 11.85 -17.15
N TYR A 263 -2.45 12.07 -15.85
CA TYR A 263 -1.39 12.72 -15.06
C TYR A 263 -0.57 11.74 -14.23
N GLY A 264 -1.10 10.56 -13.92
CA GLY A 264 -0.38 9.54 -13.16
C GLY A 264 0.92 9.13 -13.84
N PRO A 265 1.99 8.86 -13.09
CA PRO A 265 3.27 8.43 -13.65
C PRO A 265 3.16 7.05 -14.30
N GLU A 266 3.96 6.86 -15.31
CA GLU A 266 4.31 5.57 -15.88
C GLU A 266 5.18 4.78 -14.88
N PRO A 267 5.43 3.47 -15.09
CA PRO A 267 6.32 2.70 -14.25
C PRO A 267 7.68 3.38 -14.05
N GLN A 268 8.08 3.53 -12.79
CA GLN A 268 9.28 4.26 -12.40
C GLN A 268 10.50 3.35 -12.24
N ILE A 269 11.69 3.96 -12.22
CA ILE A 269 12.94 3.28 -11.90
C ILE A 269 12.87 2.66 -10.52
N GLN A 270 13.29 1.40 -10.42
CA GLN A 270 13.36 0.69 -9.16
C GLN A 270 14.78 0.69 -8.61
N SER A 271 14.94 1.19 -7.38
CA SER A 271 16.23 1.13 -6.68
C SER A 271 16.65 -0.30 -6.40
N ALA A 272 17.87 -0.65 -6.79
CA ALA A 272 18.44 -1.97 -6.58
C ALA A 272 19.97 -1.91 -6.47
N GLU A 273 20.60 -2.97 -6.03
CA GLU A 273 22.05 -3.17 -6.02
C GLU A 273 22.42 -4.33 -6.93
N PRO A 274 23.54 -4.23 -7.68
CA PRO A 274 24.53 -3.16 -7.73
C PRO A 274 24.14 -1.96 -8.62
N ARG A 275 22.97 -1.97 -9.25
CA ARG A 275 22.48 -0.90 -10.13
C ARG A 275 20.97 -0.78 -10.06
N GLU A 276 20.43 0.36 -10.43
CA GLU A 276 19.00 0.59 -10.62
C GLU A 276 18.45 -0.30 -11.76
N ILE A 277 17.13 -0.61 -11.68
CA ILE A 277 16.39 -1.33 -12.70
C ILE A 277 15.51 -0.34 -13.45
N LEU A 278 15.69 -0.27 -14.76
CA LEU A 278 14.92 0.61 -15.64
C LEU A 278 13.72 -0.15 -16.20
N PRO A 279 12.50 0.42 -16.20
CA PRO A 279 11.29 -0.28 -16.67
C PRO A 279 11.34 -0.68 -18.14
N GLU A 280 12.09 0.05 -18.99
CA GLU A 280 12.29 -0.23 -20.41
C GLU A 280 13.26 -1.37 -20.71
N GLU A 281 13.94 -1.93 -19.72
CA GLU A 281 14.85 -3.04 -19.93
C GLU A 281 14.12 -4.28 -20.48
N GLY A 282 14.73 -4.96 -21.45
CA GLY A 282 14.14 -6.15 -22.06
C GLY A 282 14.15 -7.39 -21.16
N LYS A 283 15.04 -7.45 -20.16
CA LYS A 283 15.13 -8.57 -19.21
C LYS A 283 14.13 -8.39 -18.08
N VAL A 284 13.52 -9.50 -17.70
CA VAL A 284 12.57 -9.53 -16.57
C VAL A 284 13.31 -9.39 -15.25
N ALA A 285 12.88 -8.42 -14.46
CA ALA A 285 13.17 -8.31 -13.04
C ALA A 285 11.90 -7.93 -12.28
N GLY A 286 11.74 -8.46 -11.07
CA GLY A 286 10.63 -8.14 -10.19
C GLY A 286 10.97 -8.47 -8.75
N PHE A 287 10.21 -7.89 -7.82
CA PHE A 287 10.43 -8.08 -6.39
C PHE A 287 9.14 -8.38 -5.63
N VAL A 288 9.28 -9.17 -4.58
CA VAL A 288 8.18 -9.55 -3.68
C VAL A 288 8.03 -8.47 -2.61
N PHE A 289 6.92 -7.75 -2.64
CA PHE A 289 6.62 -6.73 -1.63
C PHE A 289 5.67 -7.22 -0.54
N LYS A 290 4.94 -8.31 -0.81
CA LYS A 290 3.95 -8.88 0.09
C LYS A 290 3.85 -10.39 -0.08
N VAL A 291 3.60 -11.09 1.04
CA VAL A 291 3.20 -12.50 1.06
C VAL A 291 1.92 -12.61 1.86
N GLN A 292 0.92 -13.27 1.33
CA GLN A 292 -0.37 -13.46 1.99
C GLN A 292 -0.77 -14.93 1.94
N ALA A 293 -1.16 -15.47 3.12
CA ALA A 293 -1.70 -16.82 3.22
C ALA A 293 -3.23 -16.80 3.25
N ASN A 294 -3.82 -17.97 2.93
CA ASN A 294 -5.24 -18.26 3.13
C ASN A 294 -6.20 -17.24 2.51
N MET A 295 -5.88 -16.76 1.31
CA MET A 295 -6.79 -15.92 0.54
C MET A 295 -8.06 -16.66 0.12
N ASP A 296 -8.01 -18.00 0.02
CA ASP A 296 -9.17 -18.86 -0.11
C ASP A 296 -9.35 -19.67 1.19
N PRO A 297 -10.47 -19.49 1.92
CA PRO A 297 -10.73 -20.25 3.15
C PRO A 297 -10.75 -21.77 2.97
N LYS A 298 -10.98 -22.25 1.75
CA LYS A 298 -11.03 -23.68 1.41
C LYS A 298 -9.66 -24.28 1.08
N HIS A 299 -8.70 -23.44 0.78
CA HIS A 299 -7.35 -23.85 0.37
C HIS A 299 -6.30 -23.11 1.23
N ARG A 300 -5.38 -23.88 1.84
CA ARG A 300 -4.21 -23.33 2.55
C ARG A 300 -3.15 -22.88 1.53
N ASP A 301 -3.52 -21.93 0.68
CA ASP A 301 -2.64 -21.37 -0.31
C ASP A 301 -1.92 -20.12 0.26
N ARG A 302 -0.69 -19.94 -0.21
CA ARG A 302 0.07 -18.72 0.00
C ARG A 302 0.39 -18.13 -1.35
N VAL A 303 0.32 -16.82 -1.43
CA VAL A 303 0.63 -16.07 -2.63
C VAL A 303 1.67 -15.01 -2.30
N ALA A 304 2.76 -14.99 -3.06
CA ALA A 304 3.72 -13.91 -3.05
C ALA A 304 3.33 -12.90 -4.14
N PHE A 305 3.16 -11.64 -3.76
CA PHE A 305 2.85 -10.55 -4.69
C PHE A 305 4.16 -9.99 -5.23
N LEU A 306 4.37 -10.18 -6.51
CA LEU A 306 5.53 -9.72 -7.26
C LEU A 306 5.19 -8.47 -8.05
N ARG A 307 5.89 -7.37 -7.80
CA ARG A 307 5.90 -6.19 -8.65
C ARG A 307 6.89 -6.40 -9.77
N MET A 308 6.45 -6.27 -11.01
CA MET A 308 7.31 -6.28 -12.19
C MET A 308 8.05 -4.94 -12.31
N ALA A 309 9.37 -4.95 -12.19
CA ALA A 309 10.23 -3.76 -12.28
C ALA A 309 10.70 -3.53 -13.71
N SER A 310 10.93 -4.58 -14.50
CA SER A 310 11.36 -4.49 -15.89
C SER A 310 10.93 -5.69 -16.72
N GLY A 311 11.01 -5.56 -18.02
CA GLY A 311 10.87 -6.63 -18.99
C GLY A 311 9.43 -7.07 -19.26
N HIS A 312 9.33 -8.14 -20.05
CA HIS A 312 8.09 -8.79 -20.43
C HIS A 312 8.09 -10.23 -19.96
N PHE A 313 7.38 -10.49 -18.88
CA PHE A 313 7.20 -11.84 -18.32
C PHE A 313 6.17 -12.62 -19.13
N LYS A 314 6.44 -13.90 -19.34
CA LYS A 314 5.51 -14.88 -19.91
C LYS A 314 5.38 -16.08 -18.98
N ARG A 315 4.18 -16.61 -18.87
CA ARG A 315 3.91 -17.81 -18.08
C ARG A 315 4.86 -18.95 -18.40
N GLY A 316 5.36 -19.60 -17.37
CA GLY A 316 6.34 -20.69 -17.50
C GLY A 316 7.80 -20.25 -17.61
N MET A 317 8.08 -18.93 -17.65
CA MET A 317 9.46 -18.45 -17.62
C MET A 317 10.19 -18.94 -16.37
N LYS A 318 11.48 -19.24 -16.54
CA LYS A 318 12.38 -19.57 -15.43
C LYS A 318 13.12 -18.31 -15.02
N LEU A 319 12.85 -17.85 -13.82
CA LEU A 319 13.54 -16.72 -13.21
C LEU A 319 14.50 -17.19 -12.13
N THR A 320 15.61 -16.51 -11.97
CA THR A 320 16.57 -16.77 -10.89
C THR A 320 16.08 -16.08 -9.61
N HIS A 321 15.88 -16.85 -8.56
CA HIS A 321 15.64 -16.34 -7.23
C HIS A 321 17.00 -15.90 -6.65
N VAL A 322 17.22 -14.60 -6.58
CA VAL A 322 18.54 -13.99 -6.32
C VAL A 322 19.10 -14.44 -4.97
N ARG A 323 18.32 -14.43 -3.89
CA ARG A 323 18.74 -14.84 -2.55
C ARG A 323 19.23 -16.29 -2.50
N SER A 324 18.51 -17.23 -3.10
CA SER A 324 18.89 -18.66 -3.08
C SER A 324 19.81 -19.07 -4.25
N LYS A 325 20.00 -18.19 -5.25
CA LYS A 325 20.74 -18.44 -6.49
C LYS A 325 20.20 -19.63 -7.29
N LYS A 326 18.94 -19.99 -7.10
CA LYS A 326 18.30 -21.14 -7.76
C LYS A 326 17.30 -20.68 -8.81
N PRO A 327 17.19 -21.36 -9.96
CA PRO A 327 16.14 -21.10 -10.92
C PRO A 327 14.78 -21.55 -10.36
N MET A 328 13.75 -20.75 -10.60
CA MET A 328 12.36 -21.01 -10.24
C MET A 328 11.49 -20.84 -11.48
N ALA A 329 10.72 -21.87 -11.84
CA ALA A 329 9.74 -21.78 -12.92
C ALA A 329 8.43 -21.19 -12.38
N ILE A 330 7.95 -20.13 -13.03
CA ILE A 330 6.69 -19.48 -12.66
C ILE A 330 5.57 -20.03 -13.54
N SER A 331 4.99 -21.16 -13.12
CA SER A 331 4.06 -21.95 -13.94
C SER A 331 2.60 -21.49 -13.82
N ASN A 332 2.18 -21.04 -12.64
CA ASN A 332 0.80 -20.66 -12.35
C ASN A 332 0.72 -19.28 -11.70
N PRO A 333 1.27 -18.22 -12.34
CA PRO A 333 1.10 -16.88 -11.81
C PRO A 333 -0.37 -16.45 -11.94
N VAL A 334 -0.85 -15.67 -11.00
CA VAL A 334 -2.22 -15.17 -11.01
C VAL A 334 -2.23 -13.64 -11.12
N MET A 335 -3.19 -13.13 -11.85
CA MET A 335 -3.55 -11.72 -11.84
C MET A 335 -4.84 -11.56 -11.06
N PHE A 336 -4.94 -10.50 -10.31
CA PHE A 336 -6.10 -10.23 -9.47
C PHE A 336 -7.05 -9.29 -10.21
N LEU A 337 -8.18 -9.81 -10.68
CA LEU A 337 -9.25 -9.05 -11.32
C LEU A 337 -10.38 -8.87 -10.30
N ALA A 338 -10.40 -7.74 -9.60
CA ALA A 338 -11.36 -7.51 -8.52
C ALA A 338 -11.35 -8.66 -7.48
N SER A 339 -12.39 -9.51 -7.46
CA SER A 339 -12.49 -10.66 -6.56
C SER A 339 -12.00 -11.97 -7.16
N ASP A 340 -11.72 -12.00 -8.46
CA ASP A 340 -11.40 -13.22 -9.17
C ASP A 340 -9.90 -13.30 -9.44
N ARG A 341 -9.40 -14.53 -9.47
CA ARG A 341 -8.01 -14.83 -9.83
C ARG A 341 -8.00 -15.44 -11.20
N GLU A 342 -7.31 -14.81 -12.11
CA GLU A 342 -7.07 -15.36 -13.43
C GLU A 342 -5.59 -15.72 -13.59
N LEU A 343 -5.31 -16.71 -14.44
CA LEU A 343 -3.93 -17.03 -14.79
C LEU A 343 -3.33 -15.86 -15.57
N ALA A 344 -2.19 -15.36 -15.10
CA ALA A 344 -1.42 -14.35 -15.80
C ALA A 344 -0.61 -15.00 -16.91
N GLU A 345 -1.06 -14.94 -18.16
CA GLU A 345 -0.29 -15.46 -19.30
C GLU A 345 0.94 -14.59 -19.57
N GLU A 346 0.83 -13.28 -19.37
CA GLU A 346 1.93 -12.33 -19.50
C GLU A 346 1.80 -11.17 -18.50
N ALA A 347 2.92 -10.51 -18.22
CA ALA A 347 2.98 -9.30 -17.40
C ALA A 347 4.17 -8.43 -17.82
N TRP A 348 4.01 -7.10 -17.68
CA TRP A 348 5.00 -6.12 -18.06
C TRP A 348 5.47 -5.31 -16.87
N ALA A 349 6.56 -4.57 -17.01
CA ALA A 349 6.97 -3.60 -16.00
C ALA A 349 5.77 -2.72 -15.59
N GLY A 350 5.53 -2.61 -14.28
CA GLY A 350 4.35 -1.95 -13.76
C GLY A 350 3.28 -2.90 -13.24
N ASP A 351 3.16 -4.13 -13.76
CA ASP A 351 2.16 -5.08 -13.30
C ASP A 351 2.49 -5.70 -11.94
N ILE A 352 1.45 -6.14 -11.25
CA ILE A 352 1.55 -6.93 -10.02
C ILE A 352 0.95 -8.29 -10.28
N ILE A 353 1.75 -9.34 -10.10
CA ILE A 353 1.30 -10.74 -10.24
C ILE A 353 1.46 -11.49 -8.92
N GLY A 354 0.56 -12.43 -8.68
CA GLY A 354 0.63 -13.34 -7.56
C GLY A 354 1.34 -14.63 -7.97
N ILE A 355 2.33 -15.05 -7.20
CA ILE A 355 3.02 -16.32 -7.39
C ILE A 355 2.63 -17.27 -6.27
N PRO A 356 2.06 -18.47 -6.58
CA PRO A 356 1.84 -19.50 -5.58
C PRO A 356 3.12 -19.78 -4.79
N ASN A 357 3.08 -19.63 -3.48
CA ASN A 357 4.26 -19.68 -2.63
C ASN A 357 4.16 -20.81 -1.59
N HIS A 358 4.99 -21.80 -1.71
CA HIS A 358 5.09 -22.90 -0.75
C HIS A 358 6.18 -22.66 0.33
N GLY A 359 6.43 -21.39 0.69
CA GLY A 359 7.42 -21.00 1.68
C GLY A 359 8.82 -20.75 1.10
N GLN A 360 8.93 -20.61 -0.23
CA GLN A 360 10.21 -20.32 -0.89
C GLN A 360 10.49 -18.82 -1.00
N LEU A 361 9.45 -18.03 -1.28
CA LEU A 361 9.53 -16.59 -1.46
C LEU A 361 9.19 -15.86 -0.17
N ARG A 362 9.93 -14.81 0.12
CA ARG A 362 9.75 -13.90 1.24
C ARG A 362 9.64 -12.46 0.74
N ILE A 363 9.12 -11.58 1.58
CA ILE A 363 9.12 -10.14 1.31
C ILE A 363 10.57 -9.69 1.12
N GLY A 364 10.84 -8.90 0.07
CA GLY A 364 12.17 -8.43 -0.32
C GLY A 364 12.87 -9.31 -1.36
N ASP A 365 12.43 -10.53 -1.60
CA ASP A 365 13.05 -11.39 -2.61
C ASP A 365 12.93 -10.80 -4.00
N THR A 366 14.03 -10.87 -4.76
CA THR A 366 14.10 -10.43 -6.16
C THR A 366 14.18 -11.64 -7.08
N LEU A 367 13.42 -11.63 -8.16
CA LEU A 367 13.42 -12.61 -9.23
C LEU A 367 13.88 -11.94 -10.53
N THR A 368 14.86 -12.53 -11.22
CA THR A 368 15.46 -11.94 -12.43
C THR A 368 15.72 -12.99 -13.52
N GLU A 369 15.95 -12.53 -14.74
CA GLU A 369 16.50 -13.37 -15.83
C GLU A 369 18.03 -13.55 -15.71
N GLY A 370 18.51 -13.98 -14.54
CA GLY A 370 19.90 -14.42 -14.33
C GLY A 370 20.85 -13.34 -13.80
N GLU A 371 20.46 -12.07 -13.73
CA GLU A 371 21.29 -11.02 -13.14
C GLU A 371 21.10 -10.99 -11.60
N ALA A 372 22.19 -10.79 -10.88
CA ALA A 372 22.14 -10.73 -9.42
C ALA A 372 21.76 -9.32 -8.93
N LEU A 373 20.56 -8.87 -9.29
CA LEU A 373 19.99 -7.61 -8.85
C LEU A 373 19.18 -7.81 -7.57
N ARG A 374 19.38 -6.96 -6.60
CA ARG A 374 18.63 -6.97 -5.34
C ARG A 374 17.89 -5.64 -5.17
N VAL A 375 16.58 -5.67 -5.19
CA VAL A 375 15.76 -4.49 -4.94
C VAL A 375 15.93 -4.04 -3.50
N THR A 376 16.10 -2.72 -3.30
CA THR A 376 16.34 -2.07 -2.02
C THR A 376 15.18 -1.14 -1.63
N GLY A 377 15.20 -0.61 -0.40
CA GLY A 377 14.22 0.36 0.07
C GLY A 377 12.89 -0.24 0.57
N ILE A 378 12.78 -1.58 0.69
CA ILE A 378 11.59 -2.20 1.31
C ILE A 378 11.74 -2.09 2.83
N PRO A 379 10.86 -1.35 3.54
CA PRO A 379 11.05 -1.10 4.97
C PRO A 379 10.68 -2.33 5.81
N SER A 380 11.43 -2.52 6.88
CA SER A 380 11.10 -3.42 7.97
C SER A 380 11.34 -2.71 9.29
N PHE A 381 10.28 -2.31 9.96
CA PHE A 381 10.36 -1.55 11.21
C PHE A 381 10.56 -2.45 12.44
N ALA A 382 11.19 -1.91 13.49
CA ALA A 382 11.13 -2.53 14.79
C ALA A 382 9.68 -2.45 15.32
N PRO A 383 9.24 -3.47 16.04
CA PRO A 383 7.91 -3.46 16.62
C PRO A 383 7.83 -2.40 17.75
N GLU A 384 6.64 -1.81 17.90
CA GLU A 384 6.33 -0.87 18.97
C GLU A 384 5.83 -1.58 20.24
N LEU A 385 5.19 -2.74 20.06
CA LEU A 385 4.62 -3.54 21.15
C LEU A 385 5.19 -4.95 21.14
N LEU A 386 5.56 -5.45 22.32
CA LEU A 386 6.09 -6.80 22.51
C LEU A 386 5.25 -7.57 23.52
N GLN A 387 4.81 -8.78 23.14
CA GLN A 387 4.14 -9.69 24.07
C GLN A 387 4.71 -11.11 23.96
N GLY A 388 4.74 -11.82 25.07
CA GLY A 388 5.00 -13.25 25.10
C GLY A 388 3.82 -14.02 24.53
N VAL A 389 4.05 -15.17 23.89
CA VAL A 389 2.98 -16.03 23.39
C VAL A 389 3.12 -17.45 23.92
N ARG A 390 2.01 -18.05 24.35
CA ARG A 390 1.94 -19.44 24.80
C ARG A 390 0.80 -20.18 24.14
N ALA A 391 1.06 -21.44 23.81
CA ALA A 391 -0.02 -22.35 23.41
C ALA A 391 -0.87 -22.70 24.64
N GLY A 392 -2.18 -22.80 24.45
CA GLY A 392 -3.08 -23.28 25.49
C GLY A 392 -2.75 -24.71 25.92
N ASP A 393 -2.21 -25.53 25.02
CA ASP A 393 -1.72 -26.89 25.27
C ASP A 393 -0.19 -26.93 25.06
N PRO A 394 0.61 -27.23 26.09
CA PRO A 394 2.07 -27.32 25.99
C PRO A 394 2.57 -28.36 24.98
N LEU A 395 1.81 -29.42 24.71
CA LEU A 395 2.16 -30.47 23.74
C LEU A 395 2.15 -29.93 22.30
N LYS A 396 1.47 -28.84 22.06
CA LYS A 396 1.36 -28.17 20.75
C LYS A 396 2.43 -27.08 20.52
N ALA A 397 3.43 -26.95 21.38
CA ALA A 397 4.47 -25.90 21.28
C ALA A 397 5.18 -25.90 19.91
N LYS A 398 5.48 -27.07 19.33
CA LYS A 398 6.08 -27.16 17.98
C LYS A 398 5.15 -26.67 16.86
N HIS A 399 3.85 -26.88 17.00
CA HIS A 399 2.86 -26.39 16.05
C HIS A 399 2.75 -24.86 16.15
N LEU A 400 2.80 -24.31 17.37
CA LEU A 400 2.84 -22.87 17.58
C LEU A 400 4.11 -22.25 16.95
N GLU A 401 5.30 -22.84 17.20
CA GLU A 401 6.53 -22.38 16.56
C GLU A 401 6.39 -22.30 15.04
N LYS A 402 5.87 -23.36 14.42
CA LYS A 402 5.63 -23.40 12.97
C LYS A 402 4.68 -22.29 12.51
N ALA A 403 3.57 -22.07 13.22
CA ALA A 403 2.61 -21.02 12.91
C ALA A 403 3.26 -19.63 13.01
N LEU A 404 3.99 -19.37 14.10
CA LEU A 404 4.67 -18.09 14.32
C LEU A 404 5.71 -17.80 13.23
N MET A 405 6.53 -18.79 12.85
CA MET A 405 7.51 -18.62 11.78
C MET A 405 6.82 -18.30 10.45
N GLN A 406 5.66 -18.88 10.17
CA GLN A 406 4.90 -18.56 8.98
C GLN A 406 4.36 -17.12 8.99
N PHE A 407 3.86 -16.62 10.12
CA PHE A 407 3.44 -15.23 10.26
C PHE A 407 4.62 -14.25 10.14
N ALA A 408 5.80 -14.64 10.60
CA ALA A 408 7.02 -13.85 10.39
C ALA A 408 7.41 -13.76 8.90
N GLU A 409 7.33 -14.87 8.16
CA GLU A 409 7.59 -14.92 6.71
C GLU A 409 6.58 -14.09 5.91
N GLU A 410 5.32 -14.01 6.37
CA GLU A 410 4.29 -13.14 5.81
C GLU A 410 4.49 -11.66 6.17
N GLY A 411 5.37 -11.38 7.15
CA GLY A 411 5.56 -10.04 7.69
C GLY A 411 4.39 -9.53 8.53
N ALA A 412 3.50 -10.43 8.96
CA ALA A 412 2.33 -10.09 9.80
C ALA A 412 2.74 -9.74 11.25
N ALA A 413 3.88 -10.27 11.72
CA ALA A 413 4.47 -9.96 13.00
C ALA A 413 5.98 -10.21 12.99
N LYS A 414 6.70 -9.63 13.93
CA LYS A 414 8.10 -9.96 14.23
C LYS A 414 8.11 -11.06 15.29
N ILE A 415 8.85 -12.12 15.04
CA ILE A 415 8.96 -13.25 15.97
C ILE A 415 10.38 -13.32 16.48
N PHE A 416 10.54 -13.27 17.78
CA PHE A 416 11.82 -13.34 18.47
C PHE A 416 11.87 -14.59 19.33
N LYS A 417 12.93 -15.39 19.17
CA LYS A 417 13.24 -16.54 20.00
C LYS A 417 14.34 -16.15 20.97
N PRO A 418 14.05 -15.94 22.28
CA PRO A 418 15.06 -15.61 23.26
C PRO A 418 16.14 -16.68 23.33
N ALA A 419 17.39 -16.27 23.53
CA ALA A 419 18.53 -17.19 23.70
C ALA A 419 18.41 -18.02 24.99
N ILE A 420 17.69 -17.52 25.98
CA ILE A 420 17.40 -18.20 27.24
C ILE A 420 15.88 -18.30 27.41
N GLY A 421 15.39 -19.52 27.67
CA GLY A 421 13.96 -19.81 27.85
C GLY A 421 13.34 -20.59 26.69
N SER A 422 12.07 -20.96 26.84
CA SER A 422 11.35 -21.81 25.88
C SER A 422 10.18 -21.12 25.17
N GLY A 423 9.98 -19.83 25.39
CA GLY A 423 8.88 -19.06 24.82
C GLY A 423 9.30 -18.24 23.57
N PHE A 424 8.32 -17.63 22.95
CA PHE A 424 8.51 -16.65 21.88
C PHE A 424 8.03 -15.28 22.33
N VAL A 425 8.70 -14.25 21.87
CA VAL A 425 8.22 -12.87 21.95
C VAL A 425 7.72 -12.45 20.58
N VAL A 426 6.49 -11.98 20.53
CA VAL A 426 5.84 -11.48 19.31
C VAL A 426 5.84 -9.98 19.37
N GLY A 427 6.32 -9.36 18.30
CA GLY A 427 6.37 -7.93 18.14
C GLY A 427 5.45 -7.46 17.03
N VAL A 428 4.69 -6.40 17.29
CA VAL A 428 3.74 -5.79 16.36
C VAL A 428 3.81 -4.26 16.45
N VAL A 429 3.22 -3.57 15.48
CA VAL A 429 3.14 -2.10 15.48
C VAL A 429 1.97 -1.61 16.33
N GLY A 430 0.83 -2.30 16.29
CA GLY A 430 -0.37 -1.90 17.02
C GLY A 430 -1.04 -3.05 17.78
N ALA A 431 -1.81 -2.69 18.81
CA ALA A 431 -2.42 -3.67 19.73
C ALA A 431 -3.42 -4.61 19.03
N LEU A 432 -4.16 -4.10 18.04
CA LEU A 432 -5.15 -4.88 17.29
C LEU A 432 -4.51 -6.05 16.54
N GLN A 433 -3.23 -5.95 16.15
CA GLN A 433 -2.52 -7.04 15.48
C GLN A 433 -2.41 -8.31 16.36
N PHE A 434 -2.31 -8.19 17.69
CA PHE A 434 -2.31 -9.38 18.56
C PHE A 434 -3.64 -10.13 18.52
N GLU A 435 -4.77 -9.41 18.47
CA GLU A 435 -6.09 -10.02 18.36
C GLU A 435 -6.27 -10.71 17.00
N VAL A 436 -5.81 -10.06 15.92
CA VAL A 436 -5.80 -10.63 14.57
C VAL A 436 -4.96 -11.90 14.54
N LEU A 437 -3.75 -11.85 15.10
CA LEU A 437 -2.86 -13.02 15.16
C LEU A 437 -3.45 -14.17 15.97
N ALA A 438 -4.05 -13.89 17.15
CA ALA A 438 -4.69 -14.91 17.96
C ALA A 438 -5.81 -15.61 17.20
N SER A 439 -6.69 -14.84 16.57
CA SER A 439 -7.79 -15.35 15.76
C SER A 439 -7.29 -16.17 14.55
N ARG A 440 -6.28 -15.68 13.84
CA ARG A 440 -5.69 -16.40 12.71
C ARG A 440 -5.02 -17.71 13.14
N ILE A 441 -4.27 -17.71 14.26
CA ILE A 441 -3.63 -18.93 14.77
C ILE A 441 -4.70 -19.97 15.14
N GLU A 442 -5.80 -19.55 15.74
CA GLU A 442 -6.90 -20.44 16.07
C GLU A 442 -7.62 -20.98 14.82
N LEU A 443 -7.99 -20.11 13.89
CA LEU A 443 -8.71 -20.49 12.67
C LEU A 443 -7.87 -21.34 11.71
N GLU A 444 -6.61 -20.96 11.50
CA GLU A 444 -5.74 -21.57 10.50
C GLU A 444 -5.05 -22.84 11.01
N TYR A 445 -4.73 -22.89 12.31
CA TYR A 445 -3.94 -24.00 12.89
C TYR A 445 -4.69 -24.79 13.98
N GLY A 446 -5.89 -24.36 14.39
CA GLY A 446 -6.64 -25.00 15.48
C GLY A 446 -5.92 -24.87 16.83
N LEU A 447 -5.19 -23.78 17.04
CA LEU A 447 -4.34 -23.54 18.20
C LEU A 447 -4.83 -22.31 18.98
N PRO A 448 -5.64 -22.43 20.01
CA PRO A 448 -5.92 -21.31 20.88
C PRO A 448 -4.63 -20.85 21.58
N VAL A 449 -4.30 -19.57 21.44
CA VAL A 449 -3.11 -18.96 22.04
C VAL A 449 -3.51 -17.83 22.96
N ARG A 450 -2.61 -17.51 23.91
CA ARG A 450 -2.72 -16.32 24.76
C ARG A 450 -1.47 -15.49 24.63
N PHE A 451 -1.68 -14.21 24.46
CA PHE A 451 -0.62 -13.21 24.54
C PHE A 451 -0.53 -12.72 25.97
N GLU A 452 0.69 -12.66 26.48
CA GLU A 452 1.00 -12.26 27.87
C GLU A 452 1.95 -11.05 27.82
N GLN A 453 1.87 -10.20 28.83
CA GLN A 453 2.76 -9.05 28.91
C GLN A 453 4.23 -9.50 28.90
N SER A 454 5.01 -8.93 27.99
CA SER A 454 6.46 -9.13 27.95
C SER A 454 7.17 -8.26 28.99
N GLN A 455 8.28 -8.74 29.53
CA GLN A 455 9.18 -7.90 30.31
C GLN A 455 9.97 -6.92 29.43
N PHE A 456 10.00 -7.12 28.12
CA PHE A 456 10.69 -6.29 27.15
C PHE A 456 9.71 -5.30 26.49
N THR A 457 10.18 -4.08 26.28
CA THR A 457 9.39 -3.01 25.67
C THR A 457 9.87 -2.63 24.27
N SER A 458 11.10 -3.03 23.91
CA SER A 458 11.69 -2.66 22.62
C SER A 458 12.64 -3.74 22.12
N ALA A 459 12.77 -3.82 20.80
CA ALA A 459 13.68 -4.70 20.10
C ALA A 459 14.61 -3.89 19.19
N ARG A 460 15.90 -4.22 19.18
CA ARG A 460 16.92 -3.60 18.33
C ARG A 460 17.72 -4.67 17.63
N ARG A 461 17.91 -4.52 16.33
CA ARG A 461 18.83 -5.37 15.57
C ARG A 461 20.25 -5.05 15.97
N VAL A 462 21.06 -6.09 16.14
CA VAL A 462 22.48 -6.00 16.52
C VAL A 462 23.34 -6.25 15.29
N SER A 463 24.28 -5.35 15.02
CA SER A 463 25.26 -5.51 13.95
C SER A 463 26.65 -5.07 14.41
N GLY A 464 27.70 -5.64 13.83
CA GLY A 464 29.09 -5.36 14.17
C GLY A 464 30.01 -6.45 13.66
N GLU A 465 31.30 -6.32 13.94
CA GLU A 465 32.26 -7.37 13.63
C GLU A 465 32.03 -8.63 14.49
N LYS A 466 32.29 -9.80 13.92
CA LYS A 466 32.00 -11.09 14.55
C LYS A 466 32.52 -11.19 15.98
N GLN A 467 33.76 -10.75 16.22
CA GLN A 467 34.40 -10.83 17.55
C GLN A 467 33.68 -9.93 18.58
N ALA A 468 33.26 -8.73 18.18
CA ALA A 468 32.48 -7.82 19.01
C ALA A 468 31.08 -8.38 19.30
N LEU A 469 30.43 -8.98 18.30
CA LEU A 469 29.13 -9.62 18.45
C LEU A 469 29.19 -10.82 19.39
N ASP A 470 30.20 -11.69 19.28
CA ASP A 470 30.36 -12.86 20.15
C ASP A 470 30.52 -12.43 21.61
N LYS A 471 31.38 -11.42 21.89
CA LYS A 471 31.55 -10.85 23.22
C LYS A 471 30.27 -10.21 23.77
N PHE A 472 29.58 -9.43 22.93
CA PHE A 472 28.34 -8.76 23.30
C PHE A 472 27.24 -9.77 23.65
N THR A 473 27.03 -10.79 22.80
CA THR A 473 26.00 -11.81 23.01
C THR A 473 26.26 -12.64 24.26
N GLU A 474 27.52 -13.01 24.51
CA GLU A 474 27.92 -13.73 25.73
C GLU A 474 27.57 -12.95 27.00
N SER A 475 27.88 -11.65 27.00
CA SER A 475 27.69 -10.78 28.18
C SER A 475 26.21 -10.39 28.39
N ASN A 476 25.36 -10.47 27.37
CA ASN A 476 23.98 -10.00 27.41
C ASN A 476 22.95 -11.11 27.11
N LYS A 477 23.27 -12.38 27.34
CA LYS A 477 22.43 -13.55 26.99
C LYS A 477 20.94 -13.43 27.36
N GLN A 478 20.61 -12.76 28.48
CA GLN A 478 19.24 -12.59 28.97
C GLN A 478 18.41 -11.61 28.08
N HIS A 479 19.10 -10.78 27.31
CA HIS A 479 18.52 -9.78 26.42
C HIS A 479 18.62 -10.18 24.94
N ILE A 480 19.36 -11.25 24.64
CA ILE A 480 19.56 -11.72 23.27
C ILE A 480 18.41 -12.61 22.85
N ALA A 481 17.93 -12.35 21.65
CA ALA A 481 17.00 -13.19 20.91
C ALA A 481 17.47 -13.31 19.46
N HIS A 482 16.89 -14.27 18.74
CA HIS A 482 17.06 -14.41 17.30
C HIS A 482 15.71 -14.18 16.61
N ASP A 483 15.72 -13.43 15.53
CA ASP A 483 14.53 -13.29 14.68
C ASP A 483 14.35 -14.55 13.80
N HIS A 484 13.33 -14.53 12.94
CA HIS A 484 13.03 -15.66 12.05
C HIS A 484 14.10 -15.91 10.96
N ASP A 485 14.96 -14.92 10.67
CA ASP A 485 16.11 -15.07 9.77
C ASP A 485 17.37 -15.57 10.50
N GLY A 486 17.33 -15.63 11.82
CA GLY A 486 18.44 -15.98 12.68
C GLY A 486 19.33 -14.79 13.05
N ASP A 487 18.94 -13.57 12.69
CA ASP A 487 19.67 -12.37 13.06
C ASP A 487 19.59 -12.11 14.57
N ILE A 488 20.67 -11.54 15.11
CA ILE A 488 20.76 -11.22 16.53
C ILE A 488 19.93 -9.97 16.82
N VAL A 489 19.05 -10.10 17.82
CA VAL A 489 18.19 -9.01 18.31
C VAL A 489 18.44 -8.81 19.80
N TYR A 490 18.59 -7.55 20.20
CA TYR A 490 18.69 -7.14 21.58
C TYR A 490 17.32 -6.66 22.06
N LEU A 491 16.74 -7.39 23.02
CA LEU A 491 15.45 -7.06 23.64
C LEU A 491 15.71 -6.20 24.88
N THR A 492 15.09 -5.01 24.93
CA THR A 492 15.35 -4.04 26.02
C THR A 492 14.09 -3.80 26.85
N ARG A 493 14.30 -3.39 28.09
CA ARG A 493 13.23 -2.98 29.01
C ARG A 493 13.07 -1.46 29.06
N LEU A 494 14.17 -0.74 28.94
CA LEU A 494 14.23 0.71 29.08
C LEU A 494 15.17 1.29 28.00
N GLN A 495 14.96 2.56 27.66
CA GLN A 495 15.87 3.31 26.77
C GLN A 495 17.30 3.31 27.32
N TRP A 496 17.47 3.39 28.64
CA TRP A 496 18.78 3.32 29.30
C TRP A 496 19.59 2.07 28.93
N ASP A 497 18.95 0.94 28.66
CA ASP A 497 19.66 -0.28 28.23
C ASP A 497 20.35 -0.08 26.87
N ILE A 498 19.72 0.68 25.95
CA ILE A 498 20.27 1.03 24.64
C ILE A 498 21.48 1.95 24.84
N ASP A 499 21.30 3.05 25.59
CA ASP A 499 22.33 4.05 25.83
C ASP A 499 23.58 3.41 26.52
N ARG A 500 23.35 2.43 27.40
CA ARG A 500 24.42 1.65 28.03
C ARG A 500 25.19 0.82 27.00
N VAL A 501 24.50 0.12 26.11
CA VAL A 501 25.14 -0.71 25.08
C VAL A 501 25.96 0.15 24.13
N GLU A 502 25.44 1.26 23.66
CA GLU A 502 26.14 2.18 22.76
C GLU A 502 27.42 2.74 23.39
N ARG A 503 27.43 2.97 24.72
CA ARG A 503 28.60 3.42 25.45
C ARG A 503 29.61 2.30 25.72
N ASP A 504 29.11 1.13 26.16
CA ASP A 504 29.97 0.05 26.67
C ASP A 504 30.49 -0.88 25.54
N TYR A 505 29.81 -0.85 24.36
CA TYR A 505 30.15 -1.65 23.19
C TYR A 505 30.14 -0.78 21.92
N PRO A 506 31.12 0.13 21.74
CA PRO A 506 31.11 1.08 20.60
C PRO A 506 31.25 0.40 19.23
N ASP A 507 31.74 -0.84 19.16
CA ASP A 507 31.88 -1.65 17.96
C ASP A 507 30.60 -2.42 17.61
N VAL A 508 29.54 -2.30 18.44
CA VAL A 508 28.22 -2.91 18.23
C VAL A 508 27.23 -1.81 17.95
N ARG A 509 26.54 -1.93 16.80
CA ARG A 509 25.50 -0.99 16.39
C ARG A 509 24.11 -1.57 16.68
N LEU A 510 23.27 -0.77 17.34
CA LEU A 510 21.86 -1.07 17.55
C LEU A 510 20.99 -0.25 16.57
N THR A 511 20.12 -0.91 15.81
CA THR A 511 19.24 -0.24 14.86
C THR A 511 17.78 -0.59 15.11
N ALA A 512 16.89 0.41 14.99
CA ALA A 512 15.45 0.24 15.11
C ALA A 512 14.79 -0.21 13.79
N THR A 513 15.46 0.02 12.67
CA THR A 513 14.98 -0.37 11.34
C THR A 513 15.92 -1.40 10.74
N LYS A 514 15.34 -2.36 10.05
CA LYS A 514 16.05 -3.25 9.14
C LYS A 514 15.60 -2.79 7.73
N GLU A 515 16.51 -2.23 6.91
CA GLU A 515 16.32 -2.44 5.49
C GLU A 515 16.34 -3.95 5.29
N MET A 516 15.33 -4.50 4.62
CA MET A 516 15.40 -5.92 4.29
C MET A 516 16.63 -6.13 3.42
N MET A 517 17.75 -6.38 4.07
CA MET A 517 18.94 -6.91 3.40
C MET A 517 18.64 -8.38 3.12
N VAL A 518 18.40 -8.70 1.90
CA VAL A 518 18.32 -10.08 1.43
C VAL A 518 19.70 -10.56 1.01
#